data_8e51f0744d25dfd28855105f3172c5e0
#
_entry.id   8e51f0744d25dfd28855105f3172c5e0
#
_cell.length_a   1.000
_cell.length_b   1.000
_cell.length_c   1.000
_cell.angle_alpha   90.00
_cell.angle_beta   90.00
_cell.angle_gamma   90.00
#
_symmetry.space_group_name_H-M   'P 1'
#
loop_
_entity.id
_entity.type
_entity.pdbx_description
1 polymer ?
#
loop_
_entity_poly.entity_id
_entity_poly.type
_entity_poly.pdbx_seq_one_letter_code
_entity_poly.pdbx_strand_id
1 'polypeptide(L)'
;MKAWHKALHPMIVGALMAVALSTPAVAQGPKVISGPGADPGCFKPQAADTKYFQWPAKPGPYRIALVNGFIANDWRVQMIRVAKAYVSQPAVKNDIKEFKVVSVGQDISAQIAAANNFIDQGFDAIIVDANNSAAFKGVVRKANAKGVVVVSFDNVIDSPDQISVNVNQVGLGEMAATFLLKEAKKKSGDLTFLHVRGPSGQPVDLARDKGFHEVLDKSGRKVKVVDVIGNWAPGDAQKATADAIAAGGIFDGIYVQGGSQGTVQAMLDAGKFKAPISGETENAYRMLCDKANLTCQSGGTGPAQSAVAIKTAIAALQGKVVPQSIALPTSVDYSPFTPDKNVFPKLPGSFFAGNNFPSCNIGFSAEEIAKQSSQNN
;
A
#
# COMPACT_ATOMS: atom_id res chain seq x y z
N MET A 1 89.18 32.38 -41.78
CA MET A 1 88.73 31.33 -40.83
C MET A 1 87.21 31.54 -40.56
N LYS A 2 86.37 30.67 -41.12
CA LYS A 2 84.95 30.80 -41.13
C LYS A 2 84.36 29.88 -40.00
N ALA A 3 83.66 30.47 -38.98
CA ALA A 3 82.95 29.73 -37.91
C ALA A 3 81.55 29.41 -38.41
N TRP A 4 81.15 28.14 -38.28
CA TRP A 4 79.83 27.66 -38.57
C TRP A 4 78.99 27.64 -37.29
N HIS A 5 77.89 28.40 -37.30
CA HIS A 5 76.88 28.33 -36.26
C HIS A 5 75.85 27.24 -36.61
N LYS A 6 75.74 26.23 -35.78
CA LYS A 6 74.65 25.24 -35.83
C LYS A 6 73.44 25.80 -35.07
N ALA A 7 72.33 26.00 -35.77
CA ALA A 7 71.03 26.35 -35.13
C ALA A 7 70.34 25.04 -34.59
N LEU A 8 70.10 25.01 -33.30
CA LEU A 8 69.23 24.01 -32.70
C LEU A 8 67.77 24.47 -32.82
N HIS A 9 66.94 23.62 -33.45
CA HIS A 9 65.45 23.79 -33.40
C HIS A 9 64.85 23.09 -32.16
N PRO A 10 64.00 23.74 -31.40
CA PRO A 10 63.29 23.06 -30.34
C PRO A 10 62.10 22.28 -30.92
N MET A 11 62.05 20.97 -30.69
CA MET A 11 60.85 20.14 -30.92
C MET A 11 59.79 20.50 -29.86
N ILE A 12 58.67 21.07 -30.33
CA ILE A 12 57.47 21.26 -29.52
C ILE A 12 56.70 19.94 -29.55
N VAL A 13 56.76 19.19 -28.47
CA VAL A 13 55.90 18.02 -28.25
C VAL A 13 54.51 18.52 -27.80
N GLY A 14 53.56 18.56 -28.70
CA GLY A 14 52.17 18.88 -28.42
C GLY A 14 51.51 17.70 -27.72
N ALA A 15 51.25 17.85 -26.41
CA ALA A 15 50.42 16.92 -25.67
C ALA A 15 48.93 17.14 -26.03
N LEU A 16 48.37 16.27 -26.85
CA LEU A 16 46.92 16.20 -27.08
C LEU A 16 46.25 15.69 -25.77
N MET A 17 45.66 16.61 -24.99
CA MET A 17 44.71 16.26 -23.95
C MET A 17 43.43 15.80 -24.64
N ALA A 18 43.14 14.49 -24.63
CA ALA A 18 41.84 13.94 -24.96
C ALA A 18 40.85 14.31 -23.85
N VAL A 19 40.05 15.34 -24.08
CA VAL A 19 38.89 15.64 -23.25
C VAL A 19 37.85 14.56 -23.52
N ALA A 20 37.75 13.59 -22.64
CA ALA A 20 36.65 12.63 -22.65
C ALA A 20 35.35 13.39 -22.37
N LEU A 21 34.59 13.71 -23.41
CA LEU A 21 33.21 14.19 -23.30
C LEU A 21 32.39 13.03 -22.72
N SER A 22 32.19 13.06 -21.40
CA SER A 22 31.21 12.22 -20.75
C SER A 22 29.81 12.68 -21.23
N THR A 23 29.25 11.98 -22.22
CA THR A 23 27.83 12.12 -22.55
C THR A 23 27.02 11.89 -21.30
N PRO A 24 26.13 12.82 -20.92
CA PRO A 24 25.23 12.55 -19.79
C PRO A 24 24.45 11.29 -20.10
N ALA A 25 24.56 10.29 -19.23
CA ALA A 25 23.74 9.08 -19.34
C ALA A 25 22.28 9.53 -19.28
N VAL A 26 21.56 9.39 -20.39
CA VAL A 26 20.12 9.65 -20.43
C VAL A 26 19.51 8.72 -19.39
N ALA A 27 18.86 9.30 -18.39
CA ALA A 27 18.16 8.54 -17.39
C ALA A 27 17.11 7.67 -18.10
N GLN A 28 17.25 6.36 -17.95
CA GLN A 28 16.37 5.38 -18.60
C GLN A 28 15.47 4.75 -17.55
N GLY A 29 14.20 4.57 -17.93
CA GLY A 29 13.26 3.74 -17.16
C GLY A 29 13.75 2.29 -17.06
N PRO A 30 12.98 1.41 -16.44
CA PRO A 30 13.38 0.03 -16.22
C PRO A 30 13.51 -0.75 -17.53
N LYS A 31 14.48 -1.65 -17.56
CA LYS A 31 14.52 -2.72 -18.57
C LYS A 31 13.62 -3.86 -18.11
N VAL A 32 12.85 -4.42 -19.05
CA VAL A 32 12.14 -5.68 -18.82
C VAL A 32 13.11 -6.82 -19.04
N ILE A 33 13.25 -7.68 -18.06
CA ILE A 33 14.16 -8.83 -18.11
C ILE A 33 13.45 -10.10 -17.63
N SER A 34 14.10 -11.26 -17.81
CA SER A 34 13.61 -12.53 -17.27
C SER A 34 13.90 -12.62 -15.76
N GLY A 35 12.98 -13.27 -15.03
CA GLY A 35 13.21 -13.64 -13.63
C GLY A 35 14.18 -14.82 -13.49
N PRO A 36 14.45 -15.25 -12.26
CA PRO A 36 13.87 -14.76 -11.02
C PRO A 36 14.45 -13.42 -10.57
N GLY A 37 13.66 -12.70 -9.76
CA GLY A 37 14.08 -11.45 -9.11
C GLY A 37 14.94 -11.67 -7.86
N ALA A 38 15.44 -10.57 -7.30
CA ALA A 38 16.09 -10.55 -6.00
C ALA A 38 15.08 -10.84 -4.89
N ASP A 39 15.57 -11.39 -3.76
CA ASP A 39 14.79 -11.64 -2.54
C ASP A 39 13.43 -12.33 -2.80
N PRO A 40 13.39 -13.51 -3.44
CA PRO A 40 12.15 -14.16 -3.88
C PRO A 40 11.22 -14.55 -2.72
N GLY A 41 11.73 -14.61 -1.51
CA GLY A 41 10.93 -14.80 -0.29
C GLY A 41 10.05 -13.60 0.03
N CYS A 42 10.57 -12.38 -0.21
CA CYS A 42 9.87 -11.13 0.02
C CYS A 42 9.13 -10.65 -1.24
N PHE A 43 9.81 -10.64 -2.38
CA PHE A 43 9.27 -10.10 -3.62
C PHE A 43 8.64 -11.22 -4.47
N LYS A 44 7.52 -11.74 -4.00
CA LYS A 44 6.75 -12.75 -4.76
C LYS A 44 6.00 -12.09 -5.90
N PRO A 45 6.11 -12.60 -7.14
CA PRO A 45 5.31 -12.07 -8.24
C PRO A 45 3.82 -12.33 -8.01
N GLN A 46 2.98 -11.36 -8.41
CA GLN A 46 1.52 -11.43 -8.27
C GLN A 46 0.90 -12.56 -9.11
N ALA A 47 1.46 -12.83 -10.29
CA ALA A 47 1.03 -13.85 -11.22
C ALA A 47 2.24 -14.47 -11.93
N ALA A 48 2.04 -15.63 -12.56
CA ALA A 48 3.12 -16.36 -13.24
C ALA A 48 3.71 -15.58 -14.44
N ASP A 49 2.93 -14.72 -15.07
CA ASP A 49 3.30 -13.87 -16.19
C ASP A 49 3.78 -12.46 -15.77
N THR A 50 3.96 -12.24 -14.47
CA THR A 50 4.48 -10.97 -13.94
C THR A 50 5.85 -10.68 -14.56
N LYS A 51 5.98 -9.51 -15.17
CA LYS A 51 7.27 -9.01 -15.71
C LYS A 51 8.24 -8.70 -14.59
N TYR A 52 9.53 -8.69 -14.93
CA TYR A 52 10.58 -8.26 -14.02
C TYR A 52 11.27 -7.02 -14.56
N PHE A 53 11.59 -6.12 -13.67
CA PHE A 53 12.22 -4.85 -13.96
C PHE A 53 13.62 -4.76 -13.39
N GLN A 54 14.50 -4.07 -14.12
CA GLN A 54 15.81 -3.70 -13.65
C GLN A 54 16.11 -2.25 -14.07
N TRP A 55 16.34 -1.39 -13.10
CA TRP A 55 16.86 -0.03 -13.32
C TRP A 55 18.39 -0.06 -13.36
N PRO A 56 19.04 0.92 -14.03
CA PRO A 56 20.46 1.18 -13.82
C PRO A 56 20.73 1.42 -12.32
N ALA A 57 21.76 0.74 -11.78
CA ALA A 57 22.14 0.94 -10.39
C ALA A 57 22.58 2.40 -10.15
N LYS A 58 22.09 2.99 -9.07
CA LYS A 58 22.50 4.30 -8.58
C LYS A 58 23.37 4.17 -7.33
N PRO A 59 24.39 5.02 -7.14
CA PRO A 59 25.08 5.08 -5.86
C PRO A 59 24.16 5.65 -4.77
N GLY A 60 24.14 4.99 -3.62
CA GLY A 60 23.46 5.52 -2.42
C GLY A 60 24.29 6.58 -1.68
N PRO A 61 23.78 7.18 -0.61
CA PRO A 61 22.44 6.98 -0.06
C PRO A 61 21.34 7.72 -0.86
N TYR A 62 20.09 7.25 -0.77
CA TYR A 62 18.98 7.66 -1.64
C TYR A 62 18.05 8.70 -1.01
N ARG A 63 17.44 9.52 -1.86
CA ARG A 63 16.32 10.41 -1.52
C ARG A 63 15.00 9.76 -1.94
N ILE A 64 14.14 9.43 -0.98
CA ILE A 64 12.87 8.73 -1.20
C ILE A 64 11.72 9.56 -0.64
N ALA A 65 10.63 9.69 -1.40
CA ALA A 65 9.41 10.36 -0.95
C ALA A 65 8.24 9.39 -0.88
N LEU A 66 7.43 9.51 0.17
CA LEU A 66 6.12 8.88 0.31
C LEU A 66 5.03 9.92 0.02
N VAL A 67 4.30 9.72 -1.06
CA VAL A 67 3.21 10.58 -1.51
C VAL A 67 1.89 9.89 -1.19
N ASN A 68 1.31 10.26 -0.06
CA ASN A 68 0.04 9.75 0.44
C ASN A 68 -1.11 10.69 0.06
N GLY A 69 -2.31 10.14 -0.07
CA GLY A 69 -3.52 10.93 -0.19
C GLY A 69 -3.99 11.49 1.16
N PHE A 70 -5.08 10.97 1.69
CA PHE A 70 -5.64 11.41 2.97
C PHE A 70 -5.06 10.64 4.16
N ILE A 71 -5.24 11.20 5.38
CA ILE A 71 -4.84 10.59 6.65
C ILE A 71 -6.02 10.49 7.63
N ALA A 72 -7.24 10.39 7.10
CA ALA A 72 -8.47 10.42 7.91
C ALA A 72 -8.78 9.08 8.63
N ASN A 73 -7.97 8.06 8.45
CA ASN A 73 -8.13 6.78 9.15
C ASN A 73 -6.84 6.31 9.82
N ASP A 74 -7.01 5.46 10.82
CA ASP A 74 -5.93 4.95 11.65
C ASP A 74 -4.92 4.10 10.87
N TRP A 75 -5.38 3.40 9.82
CA TRP A 75 -4.50 2.61 8.95
C TRP A 75 -3.46 3.50 8.25
N ARG A 76 -3.89 4.63 7.66
CA ARG A 76 -3.01 5.60 6.99
C ARG A 76 -2.04 6.27 7.96
N VAL A 77 -2.52 6.60 9.16
CA VAL A 77 -1.68 7.14 10.25
C VAL A 77 -0.59 6.12 10.61
N GLN A 78 -0.96 4.87 10.82
CA GLN A 78 0.00 3.82 11.18
C GLN A 78 0.93 3.49 10.00
N MET A 79 0.46 3.50 8.78
CA MET A 79 1.25 3.29 7.56
C MET A 79 2.41 4.28 7.44
N ILE A 80 2.15 5.58 7.69
CA ILE A 80 3.19 6.61 7.68
C ILE A 80 4.20 6.37 8.81
N ARG A 81 3.72 6.04 10.01
CA ARG A 81 4.57 5.73 11.15
C ARG A 81 5.47 4.53 10.88
N VAL A 82 4.94 3.47 10.29
CA VAL A 82 5.72 2.29 9.90
C VAL A 82 6.75 2.64 8.83
N ALA A 83 6.40 3.42 7.82
CA ALA A 83 7.35 3.87 6.81
C ALA A 83 8.55 4.61 7.43
N LYS A 84 8.27 5.54 8.37
CA LYS A 84 9.32 6.27 9.11
C LYS A 84 10.12 5.38 10.05
N ALA A 85 9.48 4.43 10.73
CA ALA A 85 10.17 3.44 11.55
C ALA A 85 11.13 2.59 10.70
N TYR A 86 10.68 2.15 9.52
CA TYR A 86 11.49 1.32 8.62
C TYR A 86 12.77 2.03 8.16
N VAL A 87 12.67 3.26 7.68
CA VAL A 87 13.85 4.01 7.21
C VAL A 87 14.80 4.40 8.34
N SER A 88 14.35 4.32 9.58
CA SER A 88 15.16 4.58 10.78
C SER A 88 15.86 3.33 11.31
N GLN A 89 15.53 2.14 10.82
CA GLN A 89 16.16 0.89 11.25
C GLN A 89 17.66 0.87 10.93
N PRO A 90 18.52 0.33 11.82
CA PRO A 90 19.97 0.27 11.60
C PRO A 90 20.39 -0.34 10.27
N ALA A 91 19.65 -1.33 9.79
CA ALA A 91 19.92 -2.01 8.52
C ALA A 91 19.56 -1.19 7.28
N VAL A 92 18.78 -0.12 7.42
CA VAL A 92 18.21 0.65 6.30
C VAL A 92 18.68 2.11 6.29
N LYS A 93 18.88 2.71 7.46
CA LYS A 93 19.16 4.14 7.62
C LYS A 93 20.36 4.65 6.81
N ASN A 94 21.36 3.79 6.59
CA ASN A 94 22.55 4.17 5.82
C ASN A 94 22.30 4.21 4.31
N ASP A 95 21.23 3.58 3.82
CA ASP A 95 20.80 3.66 2.42
C ASP A 95 19.95 4.91 2.17
N ILE A 96 19.51 5.63 3.21
CA ILE A 96 18.61 6.77 3.11
C ILE A 96 19.33 8.07 3.39
N LYS A 97 19.44 8.93 2.38
CA LYS A 97 19.92 10.31 2.51
C LYS A 97 18.82 11.24 3.01
N GLU A 98 17.61 11.05 2.51
CA GLU A 98 16.46 11.87 2.85
C GLU A 98 15.18 11.06 2.66
N PHE A 99 14.28 11.10 3.64
CA PHE A 99 12.94 10.52 3.52
C PHE A 99 11.89 11.59 3.79
N LYS A 100 11.07 11.89 2.80
CA LYS A 100 9.96 12.85 2.89
C LYS A 100 8.61 12.16 2.86
N VAL A 101 7.67 12.69 3.62
CA VAL A 101 6.28 12.25 3.61
C VAL A 101 5.41 13.47 3.32
N VAL A 102 4.49 13.33 2.38
CA VAL A 102 3.45 14.32 2.11
C VAL A 102 2.09 13.64 2.06
N SER A 103 1.13 14.21 2.77
CA SER A 103 -0.30 13.85 2.68
C SER A 103 -1.06 15.09 2.25
N VAL A 104 -1.87 14.96 1.20
CA VAL A 104 -2.52 16.08 0.51
C VAL A 104 -4.06 16.06 0.60
N GLY A 105 -4.62 15.12 1.36
CA GLY A 105 -6.06 14.90 1.38
C GLY A 105 -6.54 14.11 0.16
N GLN A 106 -7.81 14.26 -0.20
CA GLN A 106 -8.41 13.53 -1.32
C GLN A 106 -8.21 14.24 -2.68
N ASP A 107 -7.54 15.38 -2.72
CA ASP A 107 -7.29 16.12 -3.96
C ASP A 107 -6.27 15.39 -4.84
N ILE A 108 -6.75 14.83 -5.95
CA ILE A 108 -5.95 14.10 -6.93
C ILE A 108 -4.91 15.00 -7.58
N SER A 109 -5.28 16.25 -7.89
CA SER A 109 -4.38 17.21 -8.56
C SER A 109 -3.24 17.61 -7.63
N ALA A 110 -3.52 17.84 -6.36
CA ALA A 110 -2.51 18.12 -5.34
C ALA A 110 -1.56 16.92 -5.15
N GLN A 111 -2.07 15.69 -5.22
CA GLN A 111 -1.23 14.48 -5.11
C GLN A 111 -0.30 14.32 -6.31
N ILE A 112 -0.81 14.55 -7.52
CA ILE A 112 0.00 14.55 -8.75
C ILE A 112 1.07 15.66 -8.71
N ALA A 113 0.69 16.87 -8.27
CA ALA A 113 1.62 17.98 -8.15
C ALA A 113 2.74 17.68 -7.14
N ALA A 114 2.43 17.09 -6.00
CA ALA A 114 3.41 16.68 -4.99
C ALA A 114 4.39 15.64 -5.55
N ALA A 115 3.88 14.60 -6.25
CA ALA A 115 4.72 13.59 -6.89
C ALA A 115 5.66 14.21 -7.95
N ASN A 116 5.12 15.06 -8.82
CA ASN A 116 5.91 15.77 -9.82
C ASN A 116 6.99 16.67 -9.21
N ASN A 117 6.68 17.34 -8.11
CA ASN A 117 7.64 18.20 -7.40
C ASN A 117 8.83 17.40 -6.86
N PHE A 118 8.62 16.23 -6.25
CA PHE A 118 9.71 15.36 -5.82
C PHE A 118 10.56 14.84 -6.98
N ILE A 119 9.92 14.50 -8.12
CA ILE A 119 10.65 14.12 -9.34
C ILE A 119 11.53 15.28 -9.82
N ASP A 120 11.01 16.51 -9.82
CA ASP A 120 11.75 17.70 -10.26
C ASP A 120 12.87 18.09 -9.29
N GLN A 121 12.71 17.84 -8.00
CA GLN A 121 13.73 18.02 -6.97
C GLN A 121 14.83 16.95 -6.99
N GLY A 122 14.75 15.96 -7.91
CA GLY A 122 15.75 14.91 -8.05
C GLY A 122 15.72 13.87 -6.95
N PHE A 123 14.52 13.51 -6.44
CA PHE A 123 14.36 12.32 -5.62
C PHE A 123 14.63 11.07 -6.47
N ASP A 124 15.19 10.03 -5.85
CA ASP A 124 15.55 8.80 -6.53
C ASP A 124 14.37 7.84 -6.68
N ALA A 125 13.45 7.86 -5.71
CA ALA A 125 12.21 7.09 -5.76
C ALA A 125 11.03 7.86 -5.15
N ILE A 126 9.84 7.58 -5.67
CA ILE A 126 8.56 7.98 -5.07
C ILE A 126 7.72 6.74 -4.77
N ILE A 127 7.23 6.68 -3.54
CA ILE A 127 6.31 5.65 -3.05
C ILE A 127 4.92 6.28 -3.02
N VAL A 128 3.92 5.67 -3.66
CA VAL A 128 2.61 6.29 -3.85
C VAL A 128 1.50 5.39 -3.33
N ASP A 129 0.61 5.95 -2.52
CA ASP A 129 -0.69 5.38 -2.20
C ASP A 129 -1.74 6.27 -2.89
N ALA A 130 -2.19 5.83 -4.08
CA ALA A 130 -2.84 6.71 -5.06
C ALA A 130 -4.32 6.97 -4.76
N ASN A 131 -4.75 8.22 -4.75
CA ASN A 131 -6.17 8.56 -4.66
C ASN A 131 -6.98 8.15 -5.91
N ASN A 132 -6.31 8.05 -7.07
CA ASN A 132 -6.91 7.60 -8.31
C ASN A 132 -5.88 6.84 -9.15
N SER A 133 -6.23 5.61 -9.52
CA SER A 133 -5.33 4.68 -10.22
C SER A 133 -4.87 5.21 -11.58
N ALA A 134 -5.78 5.71 -12.40
CA ALA A 134 -5.52 6.09 -13.79
C ALA A 134 -4.82 7.45 -13.93
N ALA A 135 -5.02 8.37 -12.97
CA ALA A 135 -4.54 9.74 -13.04
C ALA A 135 -3.01 9.86 -12.97
N PHE A 136 -2.33 8.85 -12.45
CA PHE A 136 -0.88 8.85 -12.24
C PHE A 136 -0.05 8.41 -13.44
N LYS A 137 -0.65 8.00 -14.57
CA LYS A 137 0.09 7.55 -15.77
C LYS A 137 1.11 8.58 -16.27
N GLY A 138 0.76 9.87 -16.19
CA GLY A 138 1.68 10.96 -16.56
C GLY A 138 2.88 11.09 -15.64
N VAL A 139 2.66 10.92 -14.34
CA VAL A 139 3.71 10.92 -13.31
C VAL A 139 4.69 9.78 -13.53
N VAL A 140 4.19 8.57 -13.78
CA VAL A 140 5.04 7.38 -14.05
C VAL A 140 5.92 7.60 -15.28
N ARG A 141 5.35 8.10 -16.40
CA ARG A 141 6.16 8.42 -17.61
C ARG A 141 7.25 9.45 -17.32
N LYS A 142 6.92 10.53 -16.61
CA LYS A 142 7.90 11.57 -16.24
C LYS A 142 8.99 11.02 -15.34
N ALA A 143 8.64 10.22 -14.35
CA ALA A 143 9.59 9.57 -13.44
C ALA A 143 10.57 8.68 -14.21
N ASN A 144 10.05 7.79 -15.06
CA ASN A 144 10.86 6.88 -15.87
C ASN A 144 11.82 7.65 -16.81
N ALA A 145 11.35 8.74 -17.45
CA ALA A 145 12.22 9.59 -18.28
C ALA A 145 13.38 10.23 -17.50
N LYS A 146 13.21 10.43 -16.19
CA LYS A 146 14.24 10.96 -15.28
C LYS A 146 14.97 9.88 -14.48
N GLY A 147 14.68 8.59 -14.71
CA GLY A 147 15.27 7.48 -13.98
C GLY A 147 14.86 7.44 -12.51
N VAL A 148 13.68 7.97 -12.16
CA VAL A 148 13.11 7.91 -10.82
C VAL A 148 12.26 6.65 -10.70
N VAL A 149 12.49 5.85 -9.66
CA VAL A 149 11.72 4.63 -9.39
C VAL A 149 10.35 5.00 -8.82
N VAL A 150 9.28 4.45 -9.39
CA VAL A 150 7.92 4.59 -8.85
C VAL A 150 7.46 3.25 -8.29
N VAL A 151 7.07 3.25 -7.02
CA VAL A 151 6.44 2.09 -6.38
C VAL A 151 5.10 2.52 -5.83
N SER A 152 4.01 1.93 -6.31
CA SER A 152 2.69 2.11 -5.70
C SER A 152 2.35 0.94 -4.79
N PHE A 153 1.55 1.19 -3.77
CA PHE A 153 1.09 0.16 -2.85
C PHE A 153 -0.33 0.45 -2.40
N ASP A 154 -1.01 -0.56 -1.85
CA ASP A 154 -2.41 -0.47 -1.41
C ASP A 154 -3.34 0.03 -2.53
N ASN A 155 -3.54 1.30 -2.67
CA ASN A 155 -4.21 1.91 -3.83
C ASN A 155 -3.19 2.08 -4.96
N VAL A 156 -3.07 1.07 -5.80
CA VAL A 156 -2.03 1.00 -6.83
C VAL A 156 -2.35 1.83 -8.06
N ILE A 157 -1.30 2.27 -8.75
CA ILE A 157 -1.38 3.01 -10.00
C ILE A 157 -1.66 2.04 -11.17
N ASP A 158 -2.61 2.37 -12.04
CA ASP A 158 -2.88 1.65 -13.28
C ASP A 158 -1.86 2.03 -14.37
N SER A 159 -0.67 1.48 -14.25
CA SER A 159 0.40 1.62 -15.23
C SER A 159 1.28 0.39 -15.25
N PRO A 160 1.62 -0.15 -16.44
CA PRO A 160 2.52 -1.30 -16.55
C PRO A 160 4.00 -0.93 -16.33
N ASP A 161 4.34 0.36 -16.18
CA ASP A 161 5.72 0.87 -16.18
C ASP A 161 6.18 1.33 -14.78
N GLN A 162 5.54 0.83 -13.74
CA GLN A 162 5.86 1.07 -12.33
C GLN A 162 5.83 -0.25 -11.54
N ILE A 163 6.31 -0.24 -10.31
CA ILE A 163 6.22 -1.40 -9.42
C ILE A 163 4.97 -1.26 -8.55
N SER A 164 4.19 -2.32 -8.43
CA SER A 164 3.09 -2.40 -7.47
C SER A 164 3.40 -3.39 -6.35
N VAL A 165 3.07 -3.00 -5.11
CA VAL A 165 3.18 -3.86 -3.92
C VAL A 165 1.80 -3.91 -3.29
N ASN A 166 1.12 -5.05 -3.37
CA ASN A 166 -0.25 -5.14 -2.88
C ASN A 166 -0.63 -6.55 -2.42
N VAL A 167 -1.71 -6.63 -1.68
CA VAL A 167 -2.45 -7.87 -1.46
C VAL A 167 -3.45 -8.08 -2.59
N ASN A 168 -4.05 -9.27 -2.65
CA ASN A 168 -5.19 -9.51 -3.51
C ASN A 168 -6.45 -8.83 -2.94
N GLN A 169 -6.69 -7.57 -3.32
CA GLN A 169 -7.86 -6.80 -2.85
C GLN A 169 -9.18 -7.40 -3.33
N VAL A 170 -9.22 -7.97 -4.55
CA VAL A 170 -10.39 -8.72 -5.05
C VAL A 170 -10.65 -9.92 -4.13
N GLY A 171 -9.61 -10.68 -3.80
CA GLY A 171 -9.69 -11.81 -2.89
C GLY A 171 -10.18 -11.46 -1.48
N LEU A 172 -9.94 -10.23 -0.99
CA LEU A 172 -10.51 -9.77 0.28
C LEU A 172 -12.04 -9.64 0.20
N GLY A 173 -12.55 -9.09 -0.90
CA GLY A 173 -14.00 -9.06 -1.16
C GLY A 173 -14.61 -10.45 -1.31
N GLU A 174 -13.93 -11.34 -2.04
CA GLU A 174 -14.34 -12.74 -2.19
C GLU A 174 -14.41 -13.48 -0.84
N MET A 175 -13.43 -13.26 0.02
CA MET A 175 -13.41 -13.82 1.38
C MET A 175 -14.59 -13.34 2.22
N ALA A 176 -14.91 -12.04 2.18
CA ALA A 176 -16.03 -11.47 2.91
C ALA A 176 -17.36 -12.09 2.46
N ALA A 177 -17.62 -12.13 1.16
CA ALA A 177 -18.82 -12.74 0.60
C ALA A 177 -18.93 -14.23 0.98
N THR A 178 -17.83 -14.98 0.83
CA THR A 178 -17.76 -16.41 1.17
C THR A 178 -18.09 -16.65 2.65
N PHE A 179 -17.52 -15.83 3.54
CA PHE A 179 -17.82 -15.93 4.97
C PHE A 179 -19.30 -15.64 5.26
N LEU A 180 -19.83 -14.53 4.75
CA LEU A 180 -21.23 -14.17 5.01
C LEU A 180 -22.21 -15.21 4.46
N LEU A 181 -21.98 -15.73 3.28
CA LEU A 181 -22.79 -16.81 2.69
C LEU A 181 -22.71 -18.10 3.52
N LYS A 182 -21.53 -18.42 4.06
CA LYS A 182 -21.34 -19.58 4.95
C LYS A 182 -22.15 -19.44 6.23
N GLU A 183 -22.09 -18.27 6.86
CA GLU A 183 -22.84 -18.03 8.11
C GLU A 183 -24.36 -17.97 7.85
N ALA A 184 -24.80 -17.51 6.68
CA ALA A 184 -26.19 -17.48 6.27
C ALA A 184 -26.74 -18.82 5.78
N LYS A 185 -25.97 -19.92 5.70
CA LYS A 185 -26.39 -21.23 5.17
C LYS A 185 -27.66 -21.79 5.78
N LYS A 186 -27.90 -21.53 7.06
CA LYS A 186 -29.07 -22.05 7.78
C LYS A 186 -30.36 -21.25 7.53
N LYS A 187 -30.24 -20.08 6.87
CA LYS A 187 -31.37 -19.21 6.57
C LYS A 187 -31.97 -19.58 5.21
N SER A 188 -33.26 -19.84 5.16
CA SER A 188 -34.03 -20.01 3.92
C SER A 188 -34.47 -18.66 3.35
N GLY A 189 -34.67 -18.58 2.02
CA GLY A 189 -35.16 -17.38 1.35
C GLY A 189 -34.06 -16.40 0.94
N ASP A 190 -34.52 -15.19 0.60
CA ASP A 190 -33.66 -14.11 0.13
C ASP A 190 -32.80 -13.56 1.26
N LEU A 191 -31.56 -13.17 0.95
CA LEU A 191 -30.64 -12.58 1.90
C LEU A 191 -30.50 -11.06 1.64
N THR A 192 -30.23 -10.30 2.70
CA THR A 192 -29.89 -8.88 2.60
C THR A 192 -28.57 -8.64 3.31
N PHE A 193 -27.56 -8.18 2.59
CA PHE A 193 -26.27 -7.80 3.16
C PHE A 193 -26.09 -6.29 3.13
N LEU A 194 -25.52 -5.74 4.21
CA LEU A 194 -25.02 -4.37 4.23
C LEU A 194 -23.55 -4.38 3.80
N HIS A 195 -23.19 -3.51 2.87
CA HIS A 195 -21.83 -3.32 2.44
C HIS A 195 -21.38 -1.88 2.74
N VAL A 196 -20.54 -1.72 3.76
CA VAL A 196 -20.00 -0.44 4.19
C VAL A 196 -18.68 -0.21 3.45
N ARG A 197 -18.74 0.64 2.43
CA ARG A 197 -17.69 0.85 1.44
C ARG A 197 -16.68 1.91 1.84
N GLY A 198 -15.55 1.92 1.13
CA GLY A 198 -14.55 2.97 1.18
C GLY A 198 -14.97 4.26 0.47
N PRO A 199 -14.07 5.24 0.36
CA PRO A 199 -14.31 6.44 -0.43
C PRO A 199 -14.51 6.07 -1.91
N SER A 200 -15.57 6.62 -2.51
CA SER A 200 -15.96 6.30 -3.88
C SER A 200 -14.83 6.51 -4.89
N GLY A 201 -14.62 5.53 -5.77
CA GLY A 201 -13.63 5.59 -6.84
C GLY A 201 -12.19 5.25 -6.43
N GLN A 202 -11.95 4.93 -5.18
CA GLN A 202 -10.64 4.46 -4.74
C GLN A 202 -10.37 3.05 -5.27
N PRO A 203 -9.13 2.75 -5.74
CA PRO A 203 -8.79 1.45 -6.32
C PRO A 203 -9.09 0.25 -5.42
N VAL A 204 -8.82 0.37 -4.13
CA VAL A 204 -9.08 -0.68 -3.14
C VAL A 204 -10.59 -0.89 -2.96
N ASP A 205 -11.38 0.18 -2.85
CA ASP A 205 -12.84 0.07 -2.74
C ASP A 205 -13.43 -0.69 -3.93
N LEU A 206 -13.06 -0.29 -5.15
CA LEU A 206 -13.55 -0.92 -6.38
C LEU A 206 -13.14 -2.39 -6.51
N ALA A 207 -11.91 -2.72 -6.14
CA ALA A 207 -11.42 -4.10 -6.22
C ALA A 207 -12.11 -5.02 -5.20
N ARG A 208 -12.32 -4.56 -3.97
CA ARG A 208 -13.03 -5.30 -2.93
C ARG A 208 -14.50 -5.46 -3.26
N ASP A 209 -15.14 -4.42 -3.76
CA ASP A 209 -16.53 -4.45 -4.25
C ASP A 209 -16.71 -5.49 -5.35
N LYS A 210 -15.83 -5.46 -6.36
CA LYS A 210 -15.82 -6.44 -7.43
C LYS A 210 -15.77 -7.88 -6.90
N GLY A 211 -14.81 -8.21 -6.04
CA GLY A 211 -14.66 -9.55 -5.49
C GLY A 211 -15.86 -9.98 -4.65
N PHE A 212 -16.43 -9.06 -3.89
CA PHE A 212 -17.64 -9.33 -3.10
C PHE A 212 -18.82 -9.72 -4.00
N HIS A 213 -19.12 -8.91 -5.01
CA HIS A 213 -20.22 -9.18 -5.93
C HIS A 213 -19.99 -10.43 -6.78
N GLU A 214 -18.77 -10.69 -7.27
CA GLU A 214 -18.47 -11.88 -8.08
C GLU A 214 -18.80 -13.21 -7.36
N VAL A 215 -18.59 -13.27 -6.05
CA VAL A 215 -18.94 -14.45 -5.25
C VAL A 215 -20.44 -14.52 -5.02
N LEU A 216 -21.10 -13.40 -4.73
CA LEU A 216 -22.54 -13.37 -4.54
C LEU A 216 -23.29 -13.80 -5.80
N ASP A 217 -22.90 -13.30 -6.96
CA ASP A 217 -23.51 -13.62 -8.26
C ASP A 217 -23.38 -15.12 -8.62
N LYS A 218 -22.23 -15.72 -8.26
CA LYS A 218 -21.96 -17.15 -8.50
C LYS A 218 -22.57 -18.06 -7.43
N SER A 219 -23.11 -17.53 -6.34
CA SER A 219 -23.56 -18.31 -5.19
C SER A 219 -24.84 -19.12 -5.40
N GLY A 220 -25.63 -18.81 -6.43
CA GLY A 220 -26.97 -19.35 -6.65
C GLY A 220 -28.01 -18.88 -5.63
N ARG A 221 -27.66 -17.95 -4.72
CA ARG A 221 -28.56 -17.36 -3.73
C ARG A 221 -29.03 -15.99 -4.22
N LYS A 222 -30.27 -15.65 -3.95
CA LYS A 222 -30.76 -14.30 -4.15
C LYS A 222 -30.32 -13.42 -2.99
N VAL A 223 -29.40 -12.49 -3.26
CA VAL A 223 -28.81 -11.60 -2.29
C VAL A 223 -29.07 -10.14 -2.72
N LYS A 224 -29.72 -9.37 -1.84
CA LYS A 224 -29.80 -7.92 -1.98
C LYS A 224 -28.61 -7.31 -1.22
N VAL A 225 -27.83 -6.49 -1.90
CA VAL A 225 -26.76 -5.69 -1.26
C VAL A 225 -27.27 -4.27 -1.06
N VAL A 226 -27.06 -3.74 0.12
CA VAL A 226 -27.30 -2.33 0.48
C VAL A 226 -25.94 -1.68 0.66
N ASP A 227 -25.50 -0.88 -0.32
CA ASP A 227 -24.24 -0.15 -0.26
C ASP A 227 -24.40 1.16 0.49
N VAL A 228 -23.48 1.43 1.42
CA VAL A 228 -23.34 2.71 2.12
C VAL A 228 -21.87 3.13 2.15
N ILE A 229 -21.60 4.42 2.15
CA ILE A 229 -20.23 4.93 2.13
C ILE A 229 -19.77 5.22 3.57
N GLY A 230 -18.79 4.46 4.03
CA GLY A 230 -18.16 4.58 5.35
C GLY A 230 -16.76 5.21 5.33
N ASN A 231 -16.26 5.57 4.14
CA ASN A 231 -14.99 6.30 3.94
C ASN A 231 -13.75 5.68 4.64
N TRP A 232 -13.85 4.39 5.02
CA TRP A 232 -12.85 3.69 5.85
C TRP A 232 -12.56 4.39 7.19
N ALA A 233 -13.47 5.25 7.64
CA ALA A 233 -13.37 6.01 8.88
C ALA A 233 -14.40 5.51 9.90
N PRO A 234 -14.00 5.23 11.16
CA PRO A 234 -14.93 4.66 12.15
C PRO A 234 -16.19 5.49 12.38
N GLY A 235 -16.08 6.81 12.43
CA GLY A 235 -17.23 7.72 12.61
C GLY A 235 -18.21 7.69 11.44
N ASP A 236 -17.71 7.73 10.22
CA ASP A 236 -18.54 7.66 9.00
C ASP A 236 -19.19 6.28 8.86
N ALA A 237 -18.43 5.21 9.10
CA ALA A 237 -18.95 3.85 9.07
C ALA A 237 -20.04 3.63 10.15
N GLN A 238 -19.86 4.19 11.35
CA GLN A 238 -20.88 4.15 12.42
C GLN A 238 -22.16 4.87 11.97
N LYS A 239 -22.01 6.10 11.48
CA LYS A 239 -23.15 6.88 11.01
C LYS A 239 -23.90 6.19 9.87
N ALA A 240 -23.19 5.77 8.83
CA ALA A 240 -23.78 5.11 7.67
C ALA A 240 -24.49 3.80 8.04
N THR A 241 -23.92 3.03 8.96
CA THR A 241 -24.55 1.80 9.49
C THR A 241 -25.80 2.11 10.30
N ALA A 242 -25.74 3.11 11.20
CA ALA A 242 -26.87 3.53 12.01
C ALA A 242 -28.03 4.03 11.15
N ASP A 243 -27.75 4.85 10.14
CA ASP A 243 -28.75 5.35 9.17
C ASP A 243 -29.42 4.19 8.40
N ALA A 244 -28.63 3.19 7.95
CA ALA A 244 -29.16 2.02 7.27
C ALA A 244 -30.06 1.16 8.18
N ILE A 245 -29.71 1.02 9.46
CA ILE A 245 -30.54 0.33 10.45
C ILE A 245 -31.83 1.13 10.75
N ALA A 246 -31.73 2.44 10.91
CA ALA A 246 -32.86 3.34 11.17
C ALA A 246 -33.87 3.37 10.00
N ALA A 247 -33.40 3.22 8.77
CA ALA A 247 -34.24 3.08 7.58
C ALA A 247 -35.02 1.74 7.52
N GLY A 248 -34.99 0.94 8.59
CA GLY A 248 -35.67 -0.35 8.68
C GLY A 248 -34.87 -1.52 8.10
N GLY A 249 -33.55 -1.32 7.87
CA GLY A 249 -32.67 -2.38 7.37
C GLY A 249 -32.53 -3.53 8.37
N ILE A 250 -32.89 -4.75 7.94
CA ILE A 250 -32.54 -5.99 8.62
C ILE A 250 -31.53 -6.69 7.75
N PHE A 251 -30.33 -6.93 8.27
CA PHE A 251 -29.24 -7.48 7.51
C PHE A 251 -28.89 -8.90 8.00
N ASP A 252 -28.65 -9.79 7.05
CA ASP A 252 -28.24 -11.17 7.27
C ASP A 252 -26.72 -11.31 7.39
N GLY A 253 -26.01 -10.28 7.04
CA GLY A 253 -24.56 -10.14 7.14
C GLY A 253 -24.11 -8.74 6.79
N ILE A 254 -22.93 -8.37 7.28
CA ILE A 254 -22.36 -7.05 7.03
C ILE A 254 -20.91 -7.21 6.56
N TYR A 255 -20.57 -6.62 5.42
CA TYR A 255 -19.20 -6.44 4.98
C TYR A 255 -18.77 -4.98 5.18
N VAL A 256 -17.65 -4.78 5.87
CA VAL A 256 -17.08 -3.46 6.13
C VAL A 256 -15.67 -3.41 5.58
N GLN A 257 -15.44 -2.56 4.60
CA GLN A 257 -14.13 -2.43 3.96
C GLN A 257 -13.10 -1.70 4.83
N GLY A 258 -13.52 -1.01 5.90
CA GLY A 258 -12.69 -0.28 6.85
C GLY A 258 -13.54 0.60 7.77
N GLY A 259 -13.00 0.98 8.94
CA GLY A 259 -13.77 1.63 9.98
C GLY A 259 -14.71 0.64 10.72
N SER A 260 -14.33 -0.62 10.76
CA SER A 260 -15.16 -1.75 11.19
C SER A 260 -15.64 -1.61 12.62
N GLN A 261 -14.84 -1.02 13.51
CA GLN A 261 -15.24 -0.72 14.89
C GLN A 261 -16.48 0.20 14.94
N GLY A 262 -16.61 1.17 14.04
CA GLY A 262 -17.78 2.06 13.99
C GLY A 262 -19.05 1.32 13.63
N THR A 263 -19.00 0.42 12.65
CA THR A 263 -20.12 -0.44 12.27
C THR A 263 -20.56 -1.33 13.44
N VAL A 264 -19.62 -1.97 14.14
CA VAL A 264 -19.96 -2.79 15.32
C VAL A 264 -20.59 -1.92 16.39
N GLN A 265 -20.07 -0.71 16.64
CA GLN A 265 -20.66 0.19 17.64
C GLN A 265 -22.09 0.57 17.27
N ALA A 266 -22.39 0.92 16.00
CA ALA A 266 -23.74 1.20 15.56
C ALA A 266 -24.71 0.02 15.77
N MET A 267 -24.25 -1.21 15.55
CA MET A 267 -25.04 -2.41 15.83
C MET A 267 -25.34 -2.57 17.31
N LEU A 268 -24.35 -2.33 18.19
CA LEU A 268 -24.51 -2.42 19.64
C LEU A 268 -25.46 -1.34 20.16
N ASP A 269 -25.35 -0.11 19.67
CA ASP A 269 -26.20 1.01 20.03
C ASP A 269 -27.66 0.75 19.63
N ALA A 270 -27.89 0.10 18.50
CA ALA A 270 -29.24 -0.32 18.08
C ALA A 270 -29.86 -1.44 18.93
N GLY A 271 -29.04 -2.15 19.72
CA GLY A 271 -29.50 -3.11 20.73
C GLY A 271 -30.17 -4.39 20.22
N LYS A 272 -30.30 -4.57 18.92
CA LYS A 272 -31.11 -5.64 18.30
C LYS A 272 -30.41 -6.52 17.29
N PHE A 273 -29.13 -6.25 17.01
CA PHE A 273 -28.47 -6.80 15.82
C PHE A 273 -27.33 -7.77 16.19
N LYS A 274 -27.42 -9.01 15.72
CA LYS A 274 -26.31 -9.99 15.76
C LYS A 274 -26.09 -10.61 14.38
N ALA A 275 -25.89 -9.77 13.35
CA ALA A 275 -25.50 -10.26 12.04
C ALA A 275 -23.99 -10.61 12.05
N PRO A 276 -23.55 -11.65 11.29
CA PRO A 276 -22.14 -11.90 11.07
C PRO A 276 -21.50 -10.70 10.34
N ILE A 277 -20.27 -10.36 10.72
CA ILE A 277 -19.55 -9.21 10.19
C ILE A 277 -18.20 -9.66 9.63
N SER A 278 -17.88 -9.24 8.40
CA SER A 278 -16.53 -9.28 7.85
C SER A 278 -15.96 -7.87 7.84
N GLY A 279 -14.82 -7.68 8.49
CA GLY A 279 -14.14 -6.38 8.64
C GLY A 279 -12.63 -6.48 8.56
N GLU A 280 -11.97 -5.34 8.78
CA GLU A 280 -10.53 -5.17 8.71
C GLU A 280 -9.78 -5.67 9.97
N THR A 281 -8.44 -5.57 9.95
CA THR A 281 -7.56 -6.02 11.05
C THR A 281 -7.42 -4.99 12.19
N GLU A 282 -8.43 -4.16 12.38
CA GLU A 282 -8.51 -3.14 13.44
C GLU A 282 -8.61 -3.79 14.82
N ASN A 283 -7.78 -3.36 15.75
CA ASN A 283 -7.77 -3.90 17.10
C ASN A 283 -9.10 -3.67 17.84
N ALA A 284 -9.67 -2.46 17.74
CA ALA A 284 -10.96 -2.15 18.36
C ALA A 284 -12.10 -2.99 17.78
N TYR A 285 -12.11 -3.25 16.49
CA TYR A 285 -13.08 -4.14 15.86
C TYR A 285 -13.04 -5.53 16.49
N ARG A 286 -11.85 -6.11 16.58
CA ARG A 286 -11.63 -7.44 17.18
C ARG A 286 -12.05 -7.48 18.64
N MET A 287 -11.66 -6.46 19.42
CA MET A 287 -12.06 -6.35 20.84
C MET A 287 -13.58 -6.23 21.03
N LEU A 288 -14.25 -5.44 20.18
CA LEU A 288 -15.70 -5.26 20.24
C LEU A 288 -16.44 -6.54 19.82
N CYS A 289 -15.96 -7.24 18.81
CA CYS A 289 -16.51 -8.53 18.39
C CYS A 289 -16.50 -9.55 19.53
N ASP A 290 -15.36 -9.70 20.22
CA ASP A 290 -15.22 -10.64 21.34
C ASP A 290 -16.07 -10.21 22.54
N LYS A 291 -16.01 -8.92 22.92
CA LYS A 291 -16.81 -8.39 24.03
C LYS A 291 -18.32 -8.59 23.86
N ALA A 292 -18.79 -8.44 22.61
CA ALA A 292 -20.21 -8.58 22.29
C ALA A 292 -20.60 -10.01 21.85
N ASN A 293 -19.66 -10.95 21.85
CA ASN A 293 -19.86 -12.32 21.38
C ASN A 293 -20.52 -12.38 20.00
N LEU A 294 -19.92 -11.65 19.05
CA LEU A 294 -20.37 -11.59 17.66
C LEU A 294 -19.60 -12.59 16.80
N THR A 295 -20.24 -13.04 15.72
CA THR A 295 -19.59 -13.86 14.69
C THR A 295 -18.86 -12.94 13.71
N CYS A 296 -17.53 -12.83 13.86
CA CYS A 296 -16.72 -11.91 13.09
C CYS A 296 -15.62 -12.62 12.30
N GLN A 297 -15.41 -12.17 11.08
CA GLN A 297 -14.19 -12.39 10.31
C GLN A 297 -13.41 -11.07 10.27
N SER A 298 -12.10 -11.14 10.47
CA SER A 298 -11.21 -9.99 10.36
C SER A 298 -10.11 -10.32 9.37
N GLY A 299 -10.08 -9.64 8.24
CA GLY A 299 -9.16 -9.92 7.15
C GLY A 299 -8.54 -8.67 6.57
N GLY A 300 -7.28 -8.78 6.13
CA GLY A 300 -6.60 -7.65 5.51
C GLY A 300 -5.08 -7.78 5.53
N THR A 301 -4.43 -6.71 5.19
CA THR A 301 -2.98 -6.54 5.33
C THR A 301 -2.69 -5.33 6.19
N GLY A 302 -1.74 -5.49 7.09
CA GLY A 302 -1.33 -4.40 7.97
C GLY A 302 -0.62 -3.26 7.23
N PRO A 303 -0.55 -2.09 7.86
CA PRO A 303 0.09 -0.89 7.33
C PRO A 303 1.57 -1.06 6.95
N ALA A 304 2.23 -2.13 7.39
CA ALA A 304 3.65 -2.41 7.11
C ALA A 304 3.94 -2.73 5.62
N GLN A 305 2.93 -2.82 4.76
CA GLN A 305 3.17 -2.88 3.31
C GLN A 305 3.92 -1.65 2.79
N SER A 306 3.84 -0.49 3.45
CA SER A 306 4.65 0.69 3.12
C SER A 306 6.16 0.44 3.27
N ALA A 307 6.57 -0.33 4.27
CA ALA A 307 7.96 -0.74 4.45
C ALA A 307 8.44 -1.68 3.35
N VAL A 308 7.58 -2.60 2.88
CA VAL A 308 7.90 -3.47 1.73
C VAL A 308 8.04 -2.64 0.46
N ALA A 309 7.19 -1.64 0.23
CA ALA A 309 7.30 -0.74 -0.91
C ALA A 309 8.61 0.04 -0.91
N ILE A 310 9.05 0.56 0.25
CA ILE A 310 10.35 1.24 0.40
C ILE A 310 11.50 0.26 0.15
N LYS A 311 11.46 -0.95 0.73
CA LYS A 311 12.47 -1.99 0.51
C LYS A 311 12.60 -2.33 -0.99
N THR A 312 11.48 -2.42 -1.68
CA THR A 312 11.44 -2.68 -3.12
C THR A 312 12.08 -1.54 -3.91
N ALA A 313 11.78 -0.29 -3.55
CA ALA A 313 12.40 0.88 -4.19
C ALA A 313 13.93 0.90 -4.01
N ILE A 314 14.42 0.61 -2.79
CA ILE A 314 15.86 0.50 -2.52
C ILE A 314 16.50 -0.59 -3.37
N ALA A 315 15.87 -1.77 -3.45
CA ALA A 315 16.35 -2.87 -4.28
C ALA A 315 16.44 -2.47 -5.77
N ALA A 316 15.41 -1.80 -6.29
CA ALA A 316 15.40 -1.30 -7.66
C ALA A 316 16.50 -0.24 -7.91
N LEU A 317 16.71 0.69 -6.96
CA LEU A 317 17.78 1.70 -7.03
C LEU A 317 19.18 1.09 -6.96
N GLN A 318 19.34 -0.04 -6.28
CA GLN A 318 20.58 -0.83 -6.25
C GLN A 318 20.79 -1.63 -7.55
N GLY A 319 19.93 -1.49 -8.56
CA GLY A 319 20.02 -2.24 -9.82
C GLY A 319 19.61 -3.70 -9.72
N LYS A 320 18.97 -4.11 -8.62
CA LYS A 320 18.46 -5.47 -8.47
C LYS A 320 17.22 -5.69 -9.33
N VAL A 321 17.04 -6.92 -9.76
CA VAL A 321 15.85 -7.35 -10.51
C VAL A 321 14.67 -7.50 -9.55
N VAL A 322 13.56 -6.85 -9.83
CA VAL A 322 12.35 -6.92 -9.00
C VAL A 322 11.11 -7.22 -9.86
N PRO A 323 10.13 -7.97 -9.34
CA PRO A 323 8.86 -8.16 -10.05
C PRO A 323 8.15 -6.82 -10.23
N GLN A 324 7.51 -6.62 -11.36
CA GLN A 324 6.67 -5.44 -11.64
C GLN A 324 5.45 -5.38 -10.69
N SER A 325 4.93 -6.54 -10.29
CA SER A 325 3.84 -6.64 -9.34
C SER A 325 4.18 -7.66 -8.25
N ILE A 326 4.19 -7.22 -7.00
CA ILE A 326 4.57 -8.00 -5.82
C ILE A 326 3.33 -8.31 -5.00
N ALA A 327 3.08 -9.60 -4.78
CA ALA A 327 2.00 -10.09 -3.94
C ALA A 327 2.40 -10.14 -2.47
N LEU A 328 1.65 -9.50 -1.62
CA LEU A 328 1.75 -9.63 -0.17
C LEU A 328 0.73 -10.66 0.35
N PRO A 329 1.06 -11.38 1.43
CA PRO A 329 0.11 -12.28 2.06
C PRO A 329 -1.02 -11.50 2.75
N THR A 330 -2.22 -12.05 2.69
CA THR A 330 -3.36 -11.62 3.50
C THR A 330 -3.45 -12.46 4.77
N SER A 331 -3.81 -11.84 5.89
CA SER A 331 -4.18 -12.54 7.11
C SER A 331 -5.71 -12.56 7.24
N VAL A 332 -6.23 -13.68 7.75
CA VAL A 332 -7.65 -13.83 8.07
C VAL A 332 -7.77 -14.51 9.42
N ASP A 333 -8.48 -13.87 10.32
CA ASP A 333 -8.77 -14.36 11.66
C ASP A 333 -10.28 -14.36 11.90
N TYR A 334 -10.74 -15.16 12.85
CA TYR A 334 -12.15 -15.30 13.22
C TYR A 334 -12.31 -15.14 14.71
N SER A 335 -13.48 -14.60 15.13
CA SER A 335 -13.82 -14.56 16.56
C SER A 335 -14.12 -15.99 17.11
N PRO A 336 -13.80 -16.29 18.38
CA PRO A 336 -13.08 -15.44 19.31
C PRO A 336 -11.61 -15.27 18.96
N PHE A 337 -11.12 -14.03 19.09
CA PHE A 337 -9.73 -13.69 18.78
C PHE A 337 -8.78 -14.04 19.94
N THR A 338 -7.53 -14.36 19.61
CA THR A 338 -6.54 -14.78 20.61
C THR A 338 -5.75 -13.56 21.10
N PRO A 339 -5.79 -13.24 22.42
CA PRO A 339 -4.99 -12.16 22.99
C PRO A 339 -3.49 -12.28 22.68
N ASP A 340 -2.86 -11.15 22.46
CA ASP A 340 -1.42 -10.97 22.12
C ASP A 340 -0.94 -11.71 20.85
N LYS A 341 -1.88 -12.33 20.10
CA LYS A 341 -1.63 -12.95 18.80
C LYS A 341 -2.30 -12.17 17.67
N ASN A 342 -3.61 -12.00 17.75
CA ASN A 342 -4.38 -11.28 16.73
C ASN A 342 -5.33 -10.23 17.31
N VAL A 343 -5.50 -10.15 18.62
CA VAL A 343 -6.10 -9.02 19.32
C VAL A 343 -5.16 -8.58 20.46
N PHE A 344 -5.04 -7.27 20.67
CA PHE A 344 -4.04 -6.67 21.56
C PHE A 344 -4.70 -5.77 22.61
N PRO A 345 -5.18 -6.32 23.74
CA PRO A 345 -5.95 -5.57 24.74
C PRO A 345 -5.18 -4.41 25.39
N LYS A 346 -3.85 -4.46 25.37
CA LYS A 346 -2.95 -3.43 25.93
C LYS A 346 -2.62 -2.30 24.95
N LEU A 347 -2.99 -2.44 23.66
CA LEU A 347 -2.74 -1.45 22.63
C LEU A 347 -4.00 -0.62 22.35
N PRO A 348 -3.85 0.60 21.80
CA PRO A 348 -4.98 1.41 21.38
C PRO A 348 -5.91 0.67 20.40
N GLY A 349 -7.19 0.99 20.43
CA GLY A 349 -8.17 0.47 19.47
C GLY A 349 -7.83 0.81 18.02
N SER A 350 -7.19 1.93 17.79
CA SER A 350 -6.68 2.40 16.48
C SER A 350 -5.48 1.62 15.95
N PHE A 351 -4.93 0.67 16.71
CA PHE A 351 -3.83 -0.17 16.25
C PHE A 351 -4.33 -1.20 15.22
N PHE A 352 -3.58 -1.34 14.14
CA PHE A 352 -3.79 -2.41 13.16
C PHE A 352 -2.80 -3.54 13.38
N ALA A 353 -3.28 -4.76 13.41
CA ALA A 353 -2.45 -5.96 13.41
C ALA A 353 -1.79 -6.19 12.04
N GLY A 354 -0.84 -7.11 11.96
CA GLY A 354 -0.22 -7.47 10.69
C GLY A 354 0.93 -6.55 10.25
N ASN A 355 1.72 -6.05 11.21
CA ASN A 355 2.88 -5.20 10.93
C ASN A 355 4.17 -5.99 10.66
N ASN A 356 4.08 -7.28 10.43
CA ASN A 356 5.23 -8.16 10.27
C ASN A 356 5.19 -8.89 8.93
N PHE A 357 6.29 -8.78 8.18
CA PHE A 357 6.56 -9.58 6.99
C PHE A 357 7.89 -10.32 7.19
N PRO A 358 7.88 -11.47 7.90
CA PRO A 358 9.12 -12.19 8.25
C PRO A 358 9.95 -12.57 7.03
N SER A 359 9.30 -12.94 5.93
CA SER A 359 9.97 -13.24 4.66
C SER A 359 10.71 -12.05 4.04
N CYS A 360 10.37 -10.83 4.50
CA CYS A 360 11.02 -9.59 4.09
C CYS A 360 12.02 -9.07 5.13
N ASN A 361 12.21 -9.77 6.25
CA ASN A 361 12.91 -9.26 7.44
C ASN A 361 12.33 -7.92 7.91
N ILE A 362 11.01 -7.78 7.87
CA ILE A 362 10.27 -6.60 8.31
C ILE A 362 9.41 -7.00 9.51
N GLY A 363 9.60 -6.30 10.60
CA GLY A 363 8.80 -6.44 11.82
C GLY A 363 8.96 -5.20 12.69
N PHE A 364 7.88 -4.83 13.37
CA PHE A 364 7.84 -3.67 14.24
C PHE A 364 7.08 -4.00 15.51
N SER A 365 7.61 -3.58 16.66
CA SER A 365 6.83 -3.49 17.88
C SER A 365 5.84 -2.32 17.81
N ALA A 366 4.77 -2.39 18.60
CA ALA A 366 3.84 -1.26 18.71
C ALA A 366 4.51 0.02 19.21
N GLU A 367 5.53 -0.11 20.07
CA GLU A 367 6.30 1.02 20.60
C GLU A 367 7.15 1.70 19.53
N GLU A 368 7.80 0.94 18.66
CA GLU A 368 8.58 1.50 17.54
C GLU A 368 7.69 2.30 16.61
N ILE A 369 6.48 1.80 16.31
CA ILE A 369 5.49 2.49 15.49
C ILE A 369 5.00 3.76 16.21
N ALA A 370 4.65 3.67 17.49
CA ALA A 370 4.09 4.78 18.26
C ALA A 370 5.06 5.96 18.45
N LYS A 371 6.36 5.71 18.44
CA LYS A 371 7.40 6.75 18.52
C LYS A 371 7.47 7.65 17.28
N GLN A 372 6.90 7.23 16.17
CA GLN A 372 6.96 7.96 14.91
C GLN A 372 5.80 8.95 14.75
N SER A 373 6.09 10.11 14.16
CA SER A 373 5.08 11.09 13.76
C SER A 373 4.41 10.68 12.44
N SER A 374 3.10 10.88 12.32
CA SER A 374 2.35 10.75 11.06
C SER A 374 2.27 12.04 10.25
N GLN A 375 2.82 13.14 10.73
CA GLN A 375 2.80 14.44 10.05
C GLN A 375 3.70 14.46 8.81
N ASN A 376 3.40 15.35 7.88
CA ASN A 376 4.29 15.70 6.77
C ASN A 376 5.66 16.18 7.29
N ASN A 377 6.73 15.96 6.54
CA ASN A 377 8.08 16.39 6.88
C ASN A 377 8.89 16.86 5.66
#